data_cf4fa225befea48ccb9641284e350f9d
#
_entry.id   cf4fa225befea48ccb9641284e350f9d
#
_cell.length_a   1.000
_cell.length_b   1.000
_cell.length_c   1.000
_cell.angle_alpha   90.00
_cell.angle_beta   90.00
_cell.angle_gamma   90.00
#
_symmetry.space_group_name_H-M   'P 1'
#
loop_
_entity.id
_entity.type
_entity.pdbx_description
1 polymer ?
#
loop_
_entity_poly.entity_id
_entity_poly.type
_entity_poly.pdbx_seq_one_letter_code
_entity_poly.pdbx_strand_id
1 'polypeptide(L)'
;MAVVTMKQLLDAGAHFGHQTRRWNPKMKRFIFTERNGIYIIDLQQTLTYIDEAYDFVKQTVAHGGNILFVGTKKQAQEAIEEEAKRVGMPYVNHRWLGGMLTNFQTVHKRLLRLKELENMEQTGGFEGRTKKEILMLTREKDKLERTLGGIRDMTKVPSVMWVIDTNKEHLAIAEAKKLNIPVVGTLDTNCCLLYTSPSPR
;
A
#
# COMPACT_ATOMS: atom_id res chain seq x y z
N MET A 1 -4.40 22.34 12.28
CA MET A 1 -5.81 21.92 12.06
C MET A 1 -5.84 20.42 12.09
N ALA A 2 -6.72 19.82 12.88
CA ALA A 2 -6.89 18.36 12.89
C ALA A 2 -7.33 17.89 11.48
N VAL A 3 -6.63 16.93 10.92
CA VAL A 3 -6.91 16.39 9.57
C VAL A 3 -8.25 15.65 9.54
N VAL A 4 -8.59 14.98 10.65
CA VAL A 4 -9.82 14.18 10.84
C VAL A 4 -10.40 14.47 12.22
N THR A 5 -11.71 14.42 12.35
CA THR A 5 -12.40 14.59 13.62
C THR A 5 -12.71 13.23 14.27
N MET A 6 -12.83 13.23 15.61
CA MET A 6 -13.25 12.04 16.37
C MET A 6 -14.59 11.47 15.87
N LYS A 7 -15.53 12.34 15.53
CA LYS A 7 -16.84 11.94 15.01
C LYS A 7 -16.72 11.19 13.69
N GLN A 8 -15.90 11.67 12.75
CA GLN A 8 -15.67 10.99 11.48
C GLN A 8 -15.08 9.59 11.66
N LEU A 9 -14.14 9.42 12.60
CA LEU A 9 -13.57 8.10 12.90
C LEU A 9 -14.59 7.15 13.52
N LEU A 10 -15.46 7.66 14.39
CA LEU A 10 -16.56 6.87 14.98
C LEU A 10 -17.59 6.45 13.93
N ASP A 11 -18.00 7.39 13.08
CA ASP A 11 -18.96 7.12 11.99
C ASP A 11 -18.41 6.12 10.95
N ALA A 12 -17.10 6.17 10.68
CA ALA A 12 -16.40 5.22 9.83
C ALA A 12 -16.16 3.85 10.50
N GLY A 13 -16.47 3.70 11.80
CA GLY A 13 -16.24 2.44 12.53
C GLY A 13 -14.77 2.12 12.79
N ALA A 14 -13.86 3.10 12.71
CA ALA A 14 -12.43 2.89 12.90
C ALA A 14 -12.03 2.46 14.33
N HIS A 15 -12.96 2.56 15.28
CA HIS A 15 -12.76 2.12 16.66
C HIS A 15 -12.92 0.60 16.85
N PHE A 16 -13.50 -0.11 15.89
CA PHE A 16 -13.65 -1.56 15.97
C PHE A 16 -12.35 -2.28 15.59
N GLY A 17 -11.80 -3.02 16.53
CA GLY A 17 -10.71 -3.95 16.28
C GLY A 17 -11.20 -5.38 15.98
N HIS A 18 -10.31 -6.34 16.12
CA HIS A 18 -10.62 -7.75 15.96
C HIS A 18 -11.17 -8.40 17.24
N GLN A 19 -11.69 -9.62 17.08
CA GLN A 19 -12.11 -10.46 18.21
C GLN A 19 -10.95 -10.68 19.19
N THR A 20 -11.25 -10.75 20.48
CA THR A 20 -10.29 -10.91 21.58
C THR A 20 -9.32 -12.06 21.40
N ARG A 21 -9.74 -13.18 20.79
CA ARG A 21 -8.88 -14.36 20.53
C ARG A 21 -7.84 -14.15 19.41
N ARG A 22 -7.96 -13.09 18.60
CA ARG A 22 -7.09 -12.81 17.42
C ARG A 22 -6.16 -11.63 17.63
N TRP A 23 -6.12 -11.06 18.80
CA TRP A 23 -5.33 -9.88 19.07
C TRP A 23 -3.84 -10.18 19.26
N ASN A 24 -3.02 -9.14 19.10
CA ASN A 24 -1.61 -9.18 19.44
C ASN A 24 -1.39 -8.50 20.81
N PRO A 25 -0.78 -9.16 21.80
CA PRO A 25 -0.53 -8.57 23.12
C PRO A 25 0.25 -7.25 23.09
N LYS A 26 1.10 -7.03 22.09
CA LYS A 26 1.84 -5.79 21.91
C LYS A 26 0.94 -4.59 21.59
N MET A 27 -0.28 -4.84 21.10
CA MET A 27 -1.28 -3.80 20.83
C MET A 27 -2.06 -3.33 22.07
N LYS A 28 -1.82 -3.93 23.25
CA LYS A 28 -2.52 -3.61 24.50
C LYS A 28 -2.59 -2.11 24.80
N ARG A 29 -1.52 -1.37 24.53
CA ARG A 29 -1.43 0.09 24.78
C ARG A 29 -2.35 0.94 23.91
N PHE A 30 -2.86 0.41 22.80
CA PHE A 30 -3.75 1.09 21.86
C PHE A 30 -5.21 0.67 22.02
N ILE A 31 -5.49 -0.23 22.93
CA ILE A 31 -6.83 -0.76 23.19
C ILE A 31 -7.42 0.01 24.35
N PHE A 32 -8.58 0.63 24.13
CA PHE A 32 -9.32 1.35 25.16
C PHE A 32 -10.10 0.41 26.05
N THR A 33 -10.87 -0.52 25.49
CA THR A 33 -11.72 -1.47 26.23
C THR A 33 -12.07 -2.69 25.37
N GLU A 34 -12.78 -3.64 25.99
CA GLU A 34 -13.40 -4.76 25.31
C GLU A 34 -14.90 -4.68 25.44
N ARG A 35 -15.62 -4.95 24.35
CA ARG A 35 -17.09 -5.01 24.35
C ARG A 35 -17.57 -6.12 23.42
N ASN A 36 -18.41 -7.01 23.94
CA ASN A 36 -18.97 -8.14 23.16
C ASN A 36 -17.91 -9.04 22.50
N GLY A 37 -16.77 -9.27 23.15
CA GLY A 37 -15.69 -10.09 22.60
C GLY A 37 -14.90 -9.43 21.46
N ILE A 38 -15.04 -8.11 21.28
CA ILE A 38 -14.29 -7.30 20.29
C ILE A 38 -13.53 -6.21 21.04
N TYR A 39 -12.27 -6.00 20.68
CA TYR A 39 -11.49 -4.88 21.21
C TYR A 39 -11.88 -3.57 20.56
N ILE A 40 -11.92 -2.52 21.37
CA ILE A 40 -12.16 -1.14 20.92
C ILE A 40 -10.84 -0.38 20.99
N ILE A 41 -10.46 0.22 19.88
CA ILE A 41 -9.21 0.99 19.72
C ILE A 41 -9.40 2.38 20.33
N ASP A 42 -8.36 2.90 20.97
CA ASP A 42 -8.32 4.27 21.48
C ASP A 42 -8.17 5.27 20.33
N LEU A 43 -9.27 5.97 20.05
CA LEU A 43 -9.31 6.95 18.97
C LEU A 43 -8.59 8.27 19.31
N GLN A 44 -8.36 8.59 20.57
CA GLN A 44 -7.59 9.79 20.94
C GLN A 44 -6.13 9.64 20.53
N GLN A 45 -5.54 8.48 20.83
CA GLN A 45 -4.20 8.14 20.35
C GLN A 45 -4.16 8.07 18.82
N THR A 46 -5.19 7.50 18.19
CA THR A 46 -5.29 7.40 16.73
C THR A 46 -5.24 8.77 16.08
N LEU A 47 -5.96 9.78 16.60
CA LEU A 47 -5.93 11.15 16.10
C LEU A 47 -4.52 11.74 16.14
N THR A 48 -3.83 11.60 17.28
CA THR A 48 -2.45 12.09 17.43
C THR A 48 -1.53 11.47 16.37
N TYR A 49 -1.61 10.15 16.16
CA TYR A 49 -0.79 9.47 15.16
C TYR A 49 -1.17 9.83 13.72
N ILE A 50 -2.44 10.15 13.45
CA ILE A 50 -2.85 10.64 12.13
C ILE A 50 -2.22 12.01 11.85
N ASP A 51 -2.23 12.93 12.83
CA ASP A 51 -1.62 14.25 12.66
C ASP A 51 -0.09 14.14 12.49
N GLU A 52 0.60 13.29 13.26
CA GLU A 52 2.03 13.00 13.10
C GLU A 52 2.35 12.42 11.71
N ALA A 53 1.56 11.43 11.26
CA ALA A 53 1.73 10.82 9.94
C ALA A 53 1.48 11.83 8.82
N TYR A 54 0.48 12.70 8.97
CA TYR A 54 0.20 13.76 8.01
C TYR A 54 1.37 14.74 7.88
N ASP A 55 1.90 15.22 9.01
CA ASP A 55 3.02 16.15 8.99
C ASP A 55 4.28 15.52 8.38
N PHE A 56 4.55 14.26 8.69
CA PHE A 56 5.67 13.50 8.10
C PHE A 56 5.51 13.38 6.57
N VAL A 57 4.34 12.97 6.10
CA VAL A 57 4.02 12.84 4.67
C VAL A 57 4.12 14.19 3.97
N LYS A 58 3.56 15.25 4.56
CA LYS A 58 3.61 16.61 4.03
C LYS A 58 5.04 17.11 3.85
N GLN A 59 5.91 16.90 4.85
CA GLN A 59 7.32 17.27 4.76
C GLN A 59 8.03 16.47 3.65
N THR A 60 7.78 15.17 3.55
CA THR A 60 8.38 14.32 2.52
C THR A 60 8.00 14.78 1.11
N VAL A 61 6.73 15.09 0.89
CA VAL A 61 6.25 15.57 -0.42
C VAL A 61 6.79 16.97 -0.71
N ALA A 62 6.88 17.86 0.28
CA ALA A 62 7.46 19.19 0.13
C ALA A 62 8.94 19.14 -0.33
N HIS A 63 9.68 18.10 0.04
CA HIS A 63 11.06 17.84 -0.42
C HIS A 63 11.12 17.06 -1.76
N GLY A 64 10.00 16.91 -2.47
CA GLY A 64 9.94 16.18 -3.75
C GLY A 64 10.01 14.66 -3.62
N GLY A 65 9.72 14.11 -2.44
CA GLY A 65 9.66 12.67 -2.21
C GLY A 65 8.39 12.05 -2.79
N ASN A 66 8.52 10.81 -3.28
CA ASN A 66 7.39 10.01 -3.75
C ASN A 66 6.93 9.03 -2.69
N ILE A 67 5.61 8.85 -2.59
CA ILE A 67 4.97 7.92 -1.67
C ILE A 67 4.38 6.77 -2.45
N LEU A 68 4.70 5.54 -2.06
CA LEU A 68 4.09 4.33 -2.61
C LEU A 68 2.94 3.89 -1.71
N PHE A 69 1.72 3.89 -2.23
CA PHE A 69 0.54 3.39 -1.54
C PHE A 69 0.39 1.88 -1.75
N VAL A 70 0.26 1.12 -0.66
CA VAL A 70 0.16 -0.34 -0.70
C VAL A 70 -1.04 -0.81 0.10
N GLY A 71 -1.91 -1.57 -0.54
CA GLY A 71 -3.02 -2.22 0.14
C GLY A 71 -3.77 -3.18 -0.75
N THR A 72 -3.52 -4.47 -0.53
CA THR A 72 -4.11 -5.55 -1.32
C THR A 72 -5.41 -6.10 -0.70
N LYS A 73 -5.86 -5.51 0.43
CA LYS A 73 -7.13 -5.86 1.06
C LYS A 73 -8.29 -5.42 0.18
N LYS A 74 -9.26 -6.31 -0.08
CA LYS A 74 -10.38 -6.02 -0.99
C LYS A 74 -11.09 -4.69 -0.70
N GLN A 75 -11.26 -4.37 0.59
CA GLN A 75 -11.91 -3.14 1.04
C GLN A 75 -11.09 -1.87 0.77
N ALA A 76 -9.77 -2.01 0.58
CA ALA A 76 -8.85 -0.89 0.37
C ALA A 76 -8.45 -0.69 -1.10
N GLN A 77 -8.66 -1.70 -1.96
CA GLN A 77 -8.16 -1.70 -3.34
C GLN A 77 -8.64 -0.51 -4.15
N GLU A 78 -9.94 -0.26 -4.13
CA GLU A 78 -10.58 0.82 -4.90
C GLU A 78 -10.18 2.20 -4.36
N ALA A 79 -10.29 2.39 -3.04
CA ALA A 79 -9.93 3.65 -2.40
C ALA A 79 -8.45 4.03 -2.61
N ILE A 80 -7.53 3.06 -2.54
CA ILE A 80 -6.11 3.31 -2.81
C ILE A 80 -5.89 3.72 -4.27
N GLU A 81 -6.52 3.04 -5.20
CA GLU A 81 -6.38 3.34 -6.62
C GLU A 81 -6.91 4.74 -6.95
N GLU A 82 -8.09 5.08 -6.46
CA GLU A 82 -8.72 6.37 -6.68
C GLU A 82 -7.88 7.51 -6.09
N GLU A 83 -7.51 7.40 -4.81
CA GLU A 83 -6.76 8.45 -4.13
C GLU A 83 -5.32 8.59 -4.64
N ALA A 84 -4.64 7.49 -4.96
CA ALA A 84 -3.30 7.55 -5.52
C ALA A 84 -3.29 8.17 -6.93
N LYS A 85 -4.27 7.84 -7.76
CA LYS A 85 -4.46 8.49 -9.08
C LYS A 85 -4.76 9.98 -8.94
N ARG A 86 -5.59 10.37 -7.98
CA ARG A 86 -5.93 11.78 -7.72
C ARG A 86 -4.70 12.63 -7.40
N VAL A 87 -3.73 12.07 -6.69
CA VAL A 87 -2.48 12.77 -6.31
C VAL A 87 -1.29 12.46 -7.20
N GLY A 88 -1.45 11.61 -8.22
CA GLY A 88 -0.37 11.23 -9.14
C GLY A 88 0.76 10.43 -8.50
N MET A 89 0.47 9.66 -7.45
CA MET A 89 1.46 8.85 -6.73
C MET A 89 1.33 7.36 -7.11
N PRO A 90 2.44 6.60 -7.07
CA PRO A 90 2.41 5.16 -7.35
C PRO A 90 1.64 4.37 -6.29
N TYR A 91 1.01 3.28 -6.73
CA TYR A 91 0.24 2.40 -5.85
C TYR A 91 0.32 0.93 -6.24
N VAL A 92 0.06 0.05 -5.26
CA VAL A 92 -0.10 -1.40 -5.45
C VAL A 92 -1.36 -1.84 -4.70
N ASN A 93 -2.40 -2.19 -5.46
CA ASN A 93 -3.71 -2.53 -4.89
C ASN A 93 -4.13 -4.00 -5.10
N HIS A 94 -3.41 -4.80 -5.90
CA HIS A 94 -3.78 -6.20 -6.13
C HIS A 94 -2.92 -7.17 -5.34
N ARG A 95 -1.69 -7.38 -5.75
CA ARG A 95 -0.78 -8.33 -5.11
C ARG A 95 0.63 -7.78 -5.09
N TRP A 96 1.25 -7.79 -3.93
CA TRP A 96 2.67 -7.51 -3.81
C TRP A 96 3.49 -8.66 -4.40
N LEU A 97 4.35 -8.36 -5.37
CA LEU A 97 5.30 -9.33 -5.93
C LEU A 97 6.59 -9.26 -5.13
N GLY A 98 7.10 -10.42 -4.70
CA GLY A 98 8.39 -10.47 -4.01
C GLY A 98 9.51 -9.87 -4.87
N GLY A 99 10.32 -9.00 -4.27
CA GLY A 99 11.38 -8.29 -4.97
C GLY A 99 10.95 -6.99 -5.65
N MET A 100 9.74 -6.49 -5.40
CA MET A 100 9.20 -5.32 -6.07
C MET A 100 10.03 -4.05 -5.82
N LEU A 101 10.62 -3.93 -4.64
CA LEU A 101 11.56 -2.86 -4.28
C LEU A 101 13.02 -3.34 -4.27
N THR A 102 13.28 -4.50 -3.67
CA THR A 102 14.64 -5.03 -3.53
C THR A 102 15.27 -5.49 -4.85
N ASN A 103 14.45 -5.84 -5.83
CA ASN A 103 14.88 -6.18 -7.19
C ASN A 103 14.18 -5.30 -8.23
N PHE A 104 14.17 -4.00 -7.98
CA PHE A 104 13.47 -3.03 -8.81
C PHE A 104 13.92 -3.02 -10.27
N GLN A 105 15.19 -3.33 -10.56
CA GLN A 105 15.69 -3.44 -11.93
C GLN A 105 14.92 -4.48 -12.76
N THR A 106 14.63 -5.64 -12.16
CA THR A 106 13.85 -6.69 -12.84
C THR A 106 12.39 -6.25 -13.02
N VAL A 107 11.82 -5.59 -12.02
CA VAL A 107 10.46 -5.03 -12.13
C VAL A 107 10.40 -3.96 -13.21
N HIS A 108 11.40 -3.09 -13.30
CA HIS A 108 11.49 -2.05 -14.33
C HIS A 108 11.52 -2.65 -15.75
N LYS A 109 12.25 -3.76 -15.97
CA LYS A 109 12.20 -4.48 -17.24
C LYS A 109 10.80 -4.98 -17.60
N ARG A 110 10.01 -5.41 -16.59
CA ARG A 110 8.61 -5.79 -16.80
C ARG A 110 7.70 -4.60 -17.10
N LEU A 111 7.97 -3.44 -16.50
CA LEU A 111 7.26 -2.19 -16.83
C LEU A 111 7.56 -1.74 -18.26
N LEU A 112 8.80 -1.85 -18.71
CA LEU A 112 9.15 -1.58 -20.12
C LEU A 112 8.41 -2.54 -21.06
N ARG A 113 8.33 -3.83 -20.70
CA ARG A 113 7.57 -4.81 -21.46
C ARG A 113 6.07 -4.47 -21.54
N LEU A 114 5.48 -3.97 -20.45
CA LEU A 114 4.10 -3.49 -20.45
C LEU A 114 3.93 -2.34 -21.44
N LYS A 115 4.81 -1.34 -21.43
CA LYS A 115 4.79 -0.21 -22.36
C LYS A 115 4.96 -0.66 -23.83
N GLU A 116 5.81 -1.64 -24.09
CA GLU A 116 5.94 -2.24 -25.42
C GLU A 116 4.64 -2.88 -25.91
N LEU A 117 3.97 -3.66 -25.05
CA LEU A 117 2.72 -4.32 -25.39
C LEU A 117 1.58 -3.30 -25.65
N GLU A 118 1.52 -2.24 -24.87
CA GLU A 118 0.59 -1.12 -25.08
C GLU A 118 0.85 -0.40 -26.42
N ASN A 119 2.11 -0.11 -26.70
CA ASN A 119 2.49 0.51 -27.99
C ASN A 119 2.16 -0.39 -29.18
N MET A 120 2.41 -1.71 -29.08
CA MET A 120 2.03 -2.67 -30.12
C MET A 120 0.53 -2.68 -30.38
N GLU A 121 -0.29 -2.56 -29.35
CA GLU A 121 -1.75 -2.49 -29.47
C GLU A 121 -2.21 -1.21 -30.18
N GLN A 122 -1.58 -0.07 -29.83
CA GLN A 122 -1.94 1.24 -30.42
C GLN A 122 -1.47 1.42 -31.86
N THR A 123 -0.30 0.85 -32.21
CA THR A 123 0.33 1.02 -33.53
C THR A 123 -0.05 -0.06 -34.53
N GLY A 124 -1.03 -0.94 -34.20
CA GLY A 124 -1.41 -2.04 -35.10
C GLY A 124 -0.38 -3.16 -35.19
N GLY A 125 0.56 -3.24 -34.26
CA GLY A 125 1.63 -4.26 -34.24
C GLY A 125 1.14 -5.72 -34.07
N PHE A 126 -0.17 -5.93 -34.05
CA PHE A 126 -0.80 -7.24 -34.13
C PHE A 126 -1.14 -7.69 -35.57
N GLU A 127 -0.97 -6.81 -36.55
CA GLU A 127 -1.19 -7.16 -37.97
C GLU A 127 -0.20 -8.25 -38.41
N GLY A 128 -0.73 -9.28 -39.07
CA GLY A 128 0.07 -10.43 -39.54
C GLY A 128 0.31 -11.52 -38.48
N ARG A 129 -0.15 -11.38 -37.24
CA ARG A 129 -0.05 -12.41 -36.20
C ARG A 129 -1.29 -13.31 -36.17
N THR A 130 -1.12 -14.54 -35.67
CA THR A 130 -2.24 -15.46 -35.49
C THR A 130 -3.14 -15.01 -34.33
N LYS A 131 -4.44 -15.34 -34.40
CA LYS A 131 -5.40 -15.02 -33.31
C LYS A 131 -4.95 -15.57 -31.94
N LYS A 132 -4.26 -16.71 -31.93
CA LYS A 132 -3.73 -17.32 -30.71
C LYS A 132 -2.62 -16.47 -30.08
N GLU A 133 -1.70 -15.96 -30.90
CA GLU A 133 -0.61 -15.10 -30.44
C GLU A 133 -1.12 -13.77 -29.91
N ILE A 134 -2.07 -13.15 -30.60
CA ILE A 134 -2.73 -11.91 -30.14
C ILE A 134 -3.36 -12.14 -28.77
N LEU A 135 -4.12 -13.22 -28.60
CA LEU A 135 -4.73 -13.55 -27.32
C LEU A 135 -3.70 -13.77 -26.20
N MET A 136 -2.57 -14.39 -26.50
CA MET A 136 -1.50 -14.58 -25.50
C MET A 136 -0.86 -13.25 -25.10
N LEU A 137 -0.58 -12.35 -26.05
CA LEU A 137 -0.01 -11.04 -25.77
C LEU A 137 -1.00 -10.14 -24.99
N THR A 138 -2.28 -10.17 -25.34
CA THR A 138 -3.32 -9.45 -24.59
C THR A 138 -3.42 -9.95 -23.14
N ARG A 139 -3.42 -11.25 -22.92
CA ARG A 139 -3.41 -11.83 -21.58
C ARG A 139 -2.15 -11.46 -20.77
N GLU A 140 -1.00 -11.41 -21.44
CA GLU A 140 0.26 -10.96 -20.82
C GLU A 140 0.14 -9.49 -20.40
N LYS A 141 -0.36 -8.62 -21.29
CA LYS A 141 -0.61 -7.21 -21.02
C LYS A 141 -1.54 -7.04 -19.82
N ASP A 142 -2.73 -7.64 -19.84
CA ASP A 142 -3.74 -7.53 -18.78
C ASP A 142 -3.19 -7.99 -17.42
N LYS A 143 -2.39 -9.06 -17.41
CA LYS A 143 -1.73 -9.55 -16.20
C LYS A 143 -0.71 -8.55 -15.66
N LEU A 144 0.12 -7.96 -16.53
CA LEU A 144 1.12 -6.97 -16.13
C LEU A 144 0.46 -5.67 -15.68
N GLU A 145 -0.55 -5.21 -16.38
CA GLU A 145 -1.31 -4.01 -16.04
C GLU A 145 -1.98 -4.15 -14.67
N ARG A 146 -2.63 -5.28 -14.42
CA ARG A 146 -3.26 -5.56 -13.13
C ARG A 146 -2.26 -5.60 -11.96
N THR A 147 -1.05 -6.08 -12.17
CA THR A 147 -0.08 -6.28 -11.09
C THR A 147 0.89 -5.11 -10.93
N LEU A 148 1.22 -4.42 -12.01
CA LEU A 148 2.26 -3.39 -12.05
C LEU A 148 1.75 -2.03 -12.57
N GLY A 149 0.49 -1.96 -13.03
CA GLY A 149 -0.07 -0.75 -13.63
C GLY A 149 0.02 0.48 -12.71
N GLY A 150 -0.18 0.31 -11.41
CA GLY A 150 -0.11 1.39 -10.43
C GLY A 150 1.30 1.95 -10.18
N ILE A 151 2.35 1.24 -10.59
CA ILE A 151 3.75 1.68 -10.47
C ILE A 151 4.38 1.99 -11.83
N ARG A 152 3.57 2.12 -12.88
CA ARG A 152 3.99 2.32 -14.29
C ARG A 152 5.02 3.43 -14.47
N ASP A 153 4.83 4.55 -13.77
CA ASP A 153 5.65 5.76 -13.92
C ASP A 153 6.75 5.88 -12.86
N MET A 154 6.90 4.84 -12.02
CA MET A 154 7.92 4.81 -11.00
C MET A 154 9.30 4.53 -11.63
N THR A 155 10.19 5.50 -11.57
CA THR A 155 11.57 5.40 -12.10
C THR A 155 12.59 5.04 -11.04
N LYS A 156 12.30 5.31 -9.78
CA LYS A 156 13.17 5.07 -8.62
C LYS A 156 12.37 4.53 -7.44
N VAL A 157 13.06 3.95 -6.49
CA VAL A 157 12.49 3.48 -5.23
C VAL A 157 11.81 4.63 -4.48
N PRO A 158 10.63 4.43 -3.86
CA PRO A 158 9.89 5.48 -3.19
C PRO A 158 10.60 5.98 -1.93
N SER A 159 10.35 7.24 -1.56
CA SER A 159 10.90 7.86 -0.35
C SER A 159 10.20 7.38 0.92
N VAL A 160 8.90 7.10 0.81
CA VAL A 160 8.04 6.61 1.90
C VAL A 160 7.08 5.58 1.34
N MET A 161 6.71 4.61 2.17
CA MET A 161 5.68 3.65 1.84
C MET A 161 4.49 3.80 2.79
N TRP A 162 3.28 3.95 2.24
CA TRP A 162 2.03 3.95 2.99
C TRP A 162 1.35 2.61 2.85
N VAL A 163 1.15 1.89 3.96
CA VAL A 163 0.65 0.51 3.95
C VAL A 163 -0.66 0.40 4.70
N ILE A 164 -1.67 -0.18 4.06
CA ILE A 164 -2.95 -0.51 4.70
C ILE A 164 -2.94 -1.97 5.09
N ASP A 165 -3.12 -2.23 6.38
CA ASP A 165 -3.09 -3.56 7.01
C ASP A 165 -1.70 -4.22 6.93
N THR A 166 -0.83 -3.84 7.86
CA THR A 166 0.57 -4.32 7.94
C THR A 166 0.67 -5.83 8.11
N ASN A 167 -0.35 -6.50 8.65
CA ASN A 167 -0.35 -7.95 8.81
C ASN A 167 -0.42 -8.68 7.46
N LYS A 168 -1.18 -8.11 6.53
CA LYS A 168 -1.31 -8.68 5.19
C LYS A 168 -0.10 -8.37 4.30
N GLU A 169 0.44 -7.17 4.42
CA GLU A 169 1.51 -6.65 3.56
C GLU A 169 2.91 -6.87 4.16
N HIS A 170 3.12 -7.96 4.91
CA HIS A 170 4.38 -8.25 5.59
C HIS A 170 5.59 -8.33 4.65
N LEU A 171 5.41 -8.79 3.39
CA LEU A 171 6.47 -8.85 2.39
C LEU A 171 6.92 -7.44 1.97
N ALA A 172 5.96 -6.55 1.71
CA ALA A 172 6.24 -5.16 1.35
C ALA A 172 7.03 -4.44 2.46
N ILE A 173 6.62 -4.62 3.70
CA ILE A 173 7.28 -4.04 4.87
C ILE A 173 8.70 -4.61 5.05
N ALA A 174 8.88 -5.93 4.87
CA ALA A 174 10.19 -6.55 4.95
C ALA A 174 11.17 -6.01 3.90
N GLU A 175 10.70 -5.74 2.67
CA GLU A 175 11.50 -5.13 1.63
C GLU A 175 11.82 -3.66 1.93
N ALA A 176 10.83 -2.87 2.38
CA ALA A 176 11.05 -1.48 2.79
C ALA A 176 12.10 -1.39 3.90
N LYS A 177 12.02 -2.28 4.91
CA LYS A 177 13.01 -2.33 5.99
C LYS A 177 14.42 -2.64 5.49
N LYS A 178 14.58 -3.56 4.52
CA LYS A 178 15.89 -3.86 3.91
C LYS A 178 16.50 -2.66 3.19
N LEU A 179 15.68 -1.80 2.64
CA LEU A 179 16.09 -0.60 1.90
C LEU A 179 16.07 0.67 2.78
N ASN A 180 15.82 0.55 4.08
CA ASN A 180 15.67 1.66 5.01
C ASN A 180 14.64 2.71 4.57
N ILE A 181 13.56 2.26 3.93
CA ILE A 181 12.44 3.12 3.53
C ILE A 181 11.49 3.23 4.72
N PRO A 182 11.18 4.45 5.19
CA PRO A 182 10.20 4.64 6.24
C PRO A 182 8.81 4.18 5.80
N VAL A 183 8.09 3.57 6.74
CA VAL A 183 6.75 3.01 6.50
C VAL A 183 5.75 3.69 7.43
N VAL A 184 4.72 4.27 6.85
CA VAL A 184 3.51 4.70 7.55
C VAL A 184 2.47 3.60 7.37
N GLY A 185 1.98 3.02 8.46
CA GLY A 185 1.09 1.86 8.38
C GLY A 185 -0.20 2.03 9.17
N THR A 186 -1.31 1.63 8.57
CA THR A 186 -2.57 1.47 9.30
C THR A 186 -2.55 0.14 10.05
N LEU A 187 -2.67 0.21 11.37
CA LEU A 187 -2.60 -0.94 12.27
C LEU A 187 -3.98 -1.32 12.79
N ASP A 188 -4.19 -2.61 12.97
CA ASP A 188 -5.35 -3.17 13.67
C ASP A 188 -4.87 -3.96 14.90
N THR A 189 -5.78 -4.37 15.77
CA THR A 189 -5.48 -5.07 17.03
C THR A 189 -4.75 -6.41 16.87
N ASN A 190 -4.73 -6.99 15.68
CA ASN A 190 -4.01 -8.23 15.34
C ASN A 190 -2.62 -7.98 14.75
N CYS A 191 -2.20 -6.72 14.54
CA CYS A 191 -0.94 -6.38 13.88
C CYS A 191 0.28 -6.58 14.78
N CYS A 192 1.43 -6.89 14.17
CA CYS A 192 2.70 -7.01 14.87
C CYS A 192 3.49 -5.69 14.76
N LEU A 193 3.79 -5.07 15.90
CA LEU A 193 4.56 -3.82 15.99
C LEU A 193 6.05 -3.96 15.68
N LEU A 194 6.58 -5.19 15.55
CA LEU A 194 8.02 -5.41 15.29
C LEU A 194 8.49 -4.85 13.95
N TYR A 195 7.56 -4.61 13.02
CA TYR A 195 7.90 -4.08 11.71
C TYR A 195 7.85 -2.55 11.63
N THR A 196 7.24 -1.88 12.61
CA THR A 196 6.93 -0.45 12.55
C THR A 196 7.81 0.42 13.45
N SER A 197 8.52 -0.15 14.44
CA SER A 197 9.47 0.65 15.22
C SER A 197 10.90 0.43 14.74
N PRO A 198 11.71 1.51 14.62
CA PRO A 198 13.14 1.36 14.51
C PRO A 198 13.61 0.58 15.72
N SER A 199 14.29 -0.55 15.50
CA SER A 199 14.92 -1.28 16.59
C SER A 199 15.92 -0.34 17.24
N PRO A 200 15.81 -0.02 18.52
CA PRO A 200 16.90 0.65 19.20
C PRO A 200 18.12 -0.30 19.13
N ARG A 201 19.18 0.16 18.50
CA ARG A 201 20.50 -0.46 18.63
C ARG A 201 21.04 -0.18 20.01
#